data_0f96e3acd8de4c2c5a3b8e25a2e68090
#
_entry.id   0f96e3acd8de4c2c5a3b8e25a2e68090
#
_cell.length_a   1.000
_cell.length_b   1.000
_cell.length_c   1.000
_cell.angle_alpha   90.00
_cell.angle_beta   90.00
_cell.angle_gamma   90.00
#
_symmetry.space_group_name_H-M   'P 1'
#
loop_
_entity.id
_entity.type
_entity.pdbx_description
1 polymer ?
#
loop_
_entity_poly.entity_id
_entity_poly.type
_entity_poly.pdbx_seq_one_letter_code
_entity_poly.pdbx_strand_id
1 'polypeptide(L)'
;AGMAMRLYTGKSKLKLSFFLYLLIGGLLIFLLAYLVLPMIAANKEEVTSEMLTFVFEHFSHYLVSGIYGLSIDMQLGYPDSGDFEILWAPIVNMINVITGNGELVLPINPYYFHSGINLTNVRTFFGTLFIYTNYWQFIWYTLLSSSIMYMLKLITVKWNNVYIYVIYFFECGLLAMGWFEFYYFHLVVFELPVMVLILWFVDELIFSKETVISLDHEV
;
A
#
# COMPACT_ATOMS: atom_id res chain seq x y z
N ALA A 1 -10.67 -3.97 6.47
CA ALA A 1 -11.22 -5.21 5.92
C ALA A 1 -12.67 -5.48 6.38
N GLY A 2 -12.97 -5.66 7.67
CA GLY A 2 -14.31 -6.05 8.15
C GLY A 2 -15.45 -5.11 7.76
N MET A 3 -15.23 -3.80 7.75
CA MET A 3 -16.23 -2.84 7.31
C MET A 3 -16.44 -2.86 5.80
N ALA A 4 -15.36 -2.93 5.02
CA ALA A 4 -15.45 -3.07 3.57
C ALA A 4 -16.21 -4.34 3.18
N MET A 5 -15.97 -5.44 3.89
CA MET A 5 -16.73 -6.69 3.73
C MET A 5 -18.23 -6.51 4.02
N ARG A 6 -18.61 -5.81 5.10
CA ARG A 6 -20.01 -5.52 5.42
C ARG A 6 -20.70 -4.65 4.36
N LEU A 7 -19.97 -3.69 3.78
CA LEU A 7 -20.45 -2.86 2.68
C LEU A 7 -20.67 -3.68 1.41
N TYR A 8 -19.68 -4.50 1.08
CA TYR A 8 -19.72 -5.36 -0.10
C TYR A 8 -20.88 -6.39 -0.04
N THR A 9 -21.12 -6.95 1.13
CA THR A 9 -22.22 -7.91 1.36
C THR A 9 -23.60 -7.25 1.56
N GLY A 10 -23.69 -5.92 1.44
CA GLY A 10 -24.94 -5.18 1.62
C GLY A 10 -25.43 -5.11 3.08
N LYS A 11 -24.65 -5.65 4.04
CA LYS A 11 -25.02 -5.67 5.48
C LYS A 11 -24.87 -4.31 6.18
N SER A 12 -24.24 -3.33 5.54
CA SER A 12 -24.17 -1.96 6.03
C SER A 12 -24.17 -0.96 4.88
N LYS A 13 -24.60 0.28 5.16
CA LYS A 13 -24.50 1.41 4.22
C LYS A 13 -23.39 2.35 4.70
N LEU A 14 -22.62 2.89 3.78
CA LEU A 14 -21.67 3.94 4.08
C LEU A 14 -22.43 5.19 4.56
N LYS A 15 -22.08 5.67 5.74
CA LYS A 15 -22.55 6.94 6.25
C LYS A 15 -21.45 7.99 6.03
N LEU A 16 -21.83 9.21 5.68
CA LEU A 16 -20.90 10.34 5.56
C LEU A 16 -20.04 10.51 6.83
N SER A 17 -20.66 10.29 8.01
CA SER A 17 -19.96 10.33 9.30
C SER A 17 -18.75 9.38 9.38
N PHE A 18 -18.78 8.25 8.70
CA PHE A 18 -17.64 7.34 8.67
C PHE A 18 -16.41 7.95 7.98
N PHE A 19 -16.62 8.60 6.84
CA PHE A 19 -15.54 9.31 6.14
C PHE A 19 -15.01 10.47 6.97
N LEU A 20 -15.90 11.20 7.67
CA LEU A 20 -15.49 12.27 8.58
C LEU A 20 -14.64 11.72 9.74
N TYR A 21 -15.01 10.59 10.33
CA TYR A 21 -14.20 9.96 11.39
C TYR A 21 -12.83 9.48 10.87
N LEU A 22 -12.77 8.93 9.65
CA LEU A 22 -11.50 8.55 9.04
C LEU A 22 -10.62 9.77 8.76
N LEU A 23 -11.20 10.85 8.24
CA LEU A 23 -10.48 12.10 7.98
C LEU A 23 -9.93 12.70 9.28
N ILE A 24 -10.78 12.84 10.29
CA ILE A 24 -10.39 13.38 11.60
C ILE A 24 -9.34 12.46 12.26
N GLY A 25 -9.56 11.14 12.25
CA GLY A 25 -8.62 10.18 12.80
C GLY A 25 -7.25 10.23 12.10
N GLY A 26 -7.25 10.31 10.77
CA GLY A 26 -6.04 10.47 9.97
C GLY A 26 -5.30 11.77 10.30
N LEU A 27 -6.02 12.88 10.39
CA LEU A 27 -5.45 14.18 10.78
C LEU A 27 -4.86 14.14 12.20
N LEU A 28 -5.56 13.52 13.17
CA LEU A 28 -5.06 13.38 14.53
C LEU A 28 -3.79 12.53 14.60
N ILE A 29 -3.73 11.43 13.86
CA ILE A 29 -2.52 10.59 13.77
C ILE A 29 -1.37 11.38 13.15
N PHE A 30 -1.64 12.14 12.10
CA PHE A 30 -0.65 13.00 11.47
C PHE A 30 -0.10 14.05 12.44
N LEU A 31 -0.98 14.77 13.14
CA LEU A 31 -0.59 15.77 14.15
C LEU A 31 0.19 15.12 15.31
N LEU A 32 -0.20 13.93 15.76
CA LEU A 32 0.55 13.19 16.77
C LEU A 32 1.97 12.88 16.27
N ALA A 33 2.11 12.38 15.07
CA ALA A 33 3.42 11.98 14.51
C ALA A 33 4.34 13.17 14.24
N TYR A 34 3.82 14.27 13.70
CA TYR A 34 4.64 15.39 13.23
C TYR A 34 4.70 16.61 14.15
N LEU A 35 3.84 16.68 15.16
CA LEU A 35 3.85 17.76 16.15
C LEU A 35 4.20 17.22 17.54
N VAL A 36 3.39 16.29 18.06
CA VAL A 36 3.49 15.86 19.46
C VAL A 36 4.75 15.02 19.73
N LEU A 37 5.03 14.01 18.91
CA LEU A 37 6.20 13.16 19.13
C LEU A 37 7.53 13.93 19.02
N PRO A 38 7.74 14.83 18.02
CA PRO A 38 8.94 15.67 17.98
C PRO A 38 9.05 16.64 19.15
N MET A 39 7.92 17.17 19.66
CA MET A 39 7.92 18.02 20.88
C MET A 39 8.43 17.24 22.08
N ILE A 40 7.89 16.04 22.31
CA ILE A 40 8.30 15.16 23.41
C ILE A 40 9.79 14.82 23.29
N ALA A 41 10.25 14.42 22.10
CA ALA A 41 11.64 14.07 21.84
C ALA A 41 12.61 15.24 22.05
N ALA A 42 12.17 16.48 21.80
CA ALA A 42 12.95 17.70 21.96
C ALA A 42 12.77 18.37 23.36
N ASN A 43 12.00 17.77 24.26
CA ASN A 43 11.61 18.35 25.56
C ASN A 43 11.06 19.78 25.44
N LYS A 44 10.22 20.03 24.43
CA LYS A 44 9.57 21.34 24.22
C LYS A 44 8.19 21.33 24.87
N GLU A 45 7.91 22.35 25.67
CA GLU A 45 6.63 22.48 26.38
C GLU A 45 5.58 23.26 25.60
N GLU A 46 5.99 24.07 24.62
CA GLU A 46 5.10 24.94 23.87
C GLU A 46 5.15 24.68 22.36
N VAL A 47 4.00 24.82 21.71
CA VAL A 47 3.87 24.78 20.26
C VAL A 47 4.24 26.14 19.67
N THR A 48 5.30 26.20 18.90
CA THR A 48 5.71 27.43 18.23
C THR A 48 5.02 27.60 16.88
N SER A 49 4.92 28.83 16.38
CA SER A 49 4.43 29.12 15.02
C SER A 49 5.23 28.43 13.94
N GLU A 50 6.55 28.27 14.12
CA GLU A 50 7.45 27.57 13.21
C GLU A 50 7.09 26.08 13.12
N MET A 51 6.78 25.44 14.25
CA MET A 51 6.34 24.03 14.27
C MET A 51 5.02 23.85 13.54
N LEU A 52 4.06 24.75 13.73
CA LEU A 52 2.79 24.71 13.00
C LEU A 52 3.00 24.90 11.51
N THR A 53 3.83 25.86 11.10
CA THR A 53 4.18 26.08 9.69
C THR A 53 4.80 24.83 9.09
N PHE A 54 5.77 24.22 9.78
CA PHE A 54 6.40 22.96 9.35
C PHE A 54 5.37 21.85 9.16
N VAL A 55 4.45 21.65 10.10
CA VAL A 55 3.41 20.63 10.02
C VAL A 55 2.49 20.86 8.82
N PHE A 56 2.06 22.11 8.59
CA PHE A 56 1.21 22.45 7.43
C PHE A 56 1.93 22.29 6.10
N GLU A 57 3.17 22.71 6.00
CA GLU A 57 3.98 22.53 4.80
C GLU A 57 4.24 21.05 4.51
N HIS A 58 4.51 20.27 5.55
CA HIS A 58 4.73 18.83 5.44
C HIS A 58 3.45 18.09 5.02
N PHE A 59 2.30 18.46 5.59
CA PHE A 59 1.01 17.92 5.20
C PHE A 59 0.67 18.24 3.74
N SER A 60 0.84 19.51 3.34
CA SER A 60 0.61 19.95 1.97
C SER A 60 1.55 19.25 1.00
N HIS A 61 2.81 19.06 1.39
CA HIS A 61 3.78 18.31 0.63
C HIS A 61 3.32 16.87 0.37
N TYR A 62 2.88 16.14 1.41
CA TYR A 62 2.36 14.77 1.24
C TYR A 62 1.13 14.70 0.35
N LEU A 63 0.28 15.71 0.34
CA LEU A 63 -0.90 15.72 -0.53
C LEU A 63 -0.57 15.85 -2.01
N VAL A 64 0.49 16.57 -2.37
CA VAL A 64 0.73 16.95 -3.77
C VAL A 64 2.03 16.42 -4.37
N SER A 65 3.00 15.99 -3.53
CA SER A 65 4.35 15.64 -3.98
C SER A 65 4.38 14.55 -5.05
N GLY A 66 3.55 13.51 -4.90
CA GLY A 66 3.50 12.42 -5.88
C GLY A 66 3.06 12.89 -7.27
N ILE A 67 2.04 13.76 -7.33
CA ILE A 67 1.53 14.33 -8.60
C ILE A 67 2.53 15.34 -9.16
N TYR A 68 3.11 16.18 -8.30
CA TYR A 68 4.11 17.17 -8.70
C TYR A 68 5.36 16.49 -9.26
N GLY A 69 5.83 15.41 -8.61
CA GLY A 69 6.94 14.58 -9.10
C GLY A 69 6.66 14.00 -10.49
N LEU A 70 5.49 13.45 -10.72
CA LEU A 70 5.09 12.98 -12.03
C LEU A 70 5.13 14.10 -13.09
N SER A 71 4.67 15.30 -12.75
CA SER A 71 4.73 16.46 -13.65
C SER A 71 6.16 16.83 -14.04
N ILE A 72 7.08 16.80 -13.07
CA ILE A 72 8.52 17.05 -13.34
C ILE A 72 9.08 15.96 -14.26
N ASP A 73 8.83 14.70 -13.97
CA ASP A 73 9.34 13.57 -14.76
C ASP A 73 8.81 13.62 -16.21
N MET A 74 7.56 14.04 -16.40
CA MET A 74 6.99 14.25 -17.74
C MET A 74 7.66 15.42 -18.49
N GLN A 75 8.09 16.48 -17.80
CA GLN A 75 8.81 17.60 -18.40
C GLN A 75 10.25 17.24 -18.79
N LEU A 76 10.90 16.40 -17.99
CA LEU A 76 12.26 15.93 -18.24
C LEU A 76 12.34 14.86 -19.32
N GLY A 77 11.22 14.31 -19.74
CA GLY A 77 11.12 13.18 -20.66
C GLY A 77 11.18 11.84 -19.91
N TYR A 78 10.99 10.76 -20.67
CA TYR A 78 11.11 9.41 -20.11
C TYR A 78 12.57 9.16 -19.71
N PRO A 79 12.89 9.04 -18.42
CA PRO A 79 14.15 8.48 -18.04
C PRO A 79 14.05 6.96 -18.36
N ASP A 80 14.60 6.55 -19.50
CA ASP A 80 14.81 5.12 -19.78
C ASP A 80 15.90 4.62 -18.83
N SER A 81 15.49 4.35 -17.57
CA SER A 81 16.44 3.90 -16.56
C SER A 81 16.89 2.46 -16.82
N GLY A 82 16.13 1.69 -17.60
CA GLY A 82 16.36 0.27 -17.78
C GLY A 82 16.13 -0.59 -16.52
N ASP A 83 15.84 0.05 -15.37
CA ASP A 83 15.79 -0.59 -14.05
C ASP A 83 14.38 -1.14 -13.72
N PHE A 84 13.75 -1.80 -14.66
CA PHE A 84 12.43 -2.42 -14.46
C PHE A 84 12.36 -3.34 -13.24
N GLU A 85 13.49 -3.93 -12.86
CA GLU A 85 13.60 -4.83 -11.70
C GLU A 85 13.20 -4.16 -10.38
N ILE A 86 13.34 -2.83 -10.28
CA ILE A 86 13.00 -2.09 -9.06
C ILE A 86 11.51 -2.21 -8.71
N LEU A 87 10.64 -2.35 -9.71
CA LEU A 87 9.20 -2.54 -9.51
C LEU A 87 8.86 -3.85 -8.81
N TRP A 88 9.80 -4.80 -8.84
CA TRP A 88 9.69 -6.13 -8.26
C TRP A 88 10.74 -6.36 -7.16
N ALA A 89 11.36 -5.29 -6.67
CA ALA A 89 12.47 -5.35 -5.72
C ALA A 89 12.28 -6.36 -4.58
N PRO A 90 11.12 -6.44 -3.88
CA PRO A 90 10.93 -7.42 -2.82
C PRO A 90 11.04 -8.88 -3.31
N ILE A 91 10.48 -9.18 -4.50
CA ILE A 91 10.52 -10.53 -5.08
C ILE A 91 11.92 -10.83 -5.60
N VAL A 92 12.55 -9.89 -6.30
CA VAL A 92 13.92 -10.03 -6.81
C VAL A 92 14.89 -10.26 -5.65
N ASN A 93 14.78 -9.46 -4.59
CA ASN A 93 15.63 -9.61 -3.41
C ASN A 93 15.42 -10.95 -2.70
N MET A 94 14.21 -11.44 -2.60
CA MET A 94 13.93 -12.76 -2.05
C MET A 94 14.60 -13.86 -2.90
N ILE A 95 14.51 -13.78 -4.22
CA ILE A 95 15.17 -14.73 -5.14
C ILE A 95 16.68 -14.63 -4.99
N ASN A 96 17.26 -13.43 -4.96
CA ASN A 96 18.70 -13.21 -4.81
C ASN A 96 19.22 -13.80 -3.50
N VAL A 97 18.51 -13.63 -2.38
CA VAL A 97 18.87 -14.26 -1.10
C VAL A 97 18.85 -15.77 -1.19
N ILE A 98 17.80 -16.36 -1.78
CA ILE A 98 17.67 -17.83 -1.90
C ILE A 98 18.76 -18.43 -2.81
N THR A 99 19.11 -17.73 -3.89
CA THR A 99 20.10 -18.19 -4.88
C THR A 99 21.55 -17.86 -4.50
N GLY A 100 21.75 -17.09 -3.42
CA GLY A 100 23.09 -16.66 -2.99
C GLY A 100 23.67 -15.52 -3.84
N ASN A 101 22.89 -14.87 -4.69
CA ASN A 101 23.28 -13.67 -5.39
C ASN A 101 23.26 -12.48 -4.39
N GLY A 102 24.45 -11.95 -4.05
CA GLY A 102 24.59 -10.99 -2.96
C GLY A 102 24.13 -9.56 -3.24
N GLU A 103 23.71 -9.22 -4.45
CA GLU A 103 23.25 -7.88 -4.79
C GLU A 103 21.75 -7.72 -4.51
N LEU A 104 21.43 -6.76 -3.62
CA LEU A 104 20.05 -6.41 -3.32
C LEU A 104 19.64 -5.15 -4.10
N VAL A 105 18.49 -5.23 -4.75
CA VAL A 105 17.84 -4.07 -5.36
C VAL A 105 17.27 -3.19 -4.24
N LEU A 106 17.69 -1.95 -4.18
CA LEU A 106 17.17 -1.00 -3.18
C LEU A 106 15.71 -0.63 -3.54
N PRO A 107 14.74 -0.88 -2.64
CA PRO A 107 13.34 -0.58 -2.89
C PRO A 107 13.03 0.91 -2.65
N ILE A 108 13.86 1.79 -3.19
CA ILE A 108 13.78 3.24 -3.00
C ILE A 108 14.03 3.89 -4.36
N ASN A 109 13.15 4.82 -4.72
CA ASN A 109 13.40 5.66 -5.89
C ASN A 109 14.59 6.60 -5.62
N PRO A 110 15.71 6.51 -6.36
CA PRO A 110 16.89 7.36 -6.16
C PRO A 110 16.70 8.77 -6.72
N TYR A 111 15.66 9.03 -7.50
CA TYR A 111 15.45 10.33 -8.15
C TYR A 111 14.71 11.29 -7.23
N TYR A 112 15.45 12.18 -6.60
CA TYR A 112 14.91 13.21 -5.70
C TYR A 112 14.58 14.49 -6.48
N PHE A 113 13.56 15.21 -6.02
CA PHE A 113 13.19 16.53 -6.51
C PHE A 113 12.76 17.45 -5.37
N HIS A 114 12.80 18.75 -5.58
CA HIS A 114 12.31 19.72 -4.62
C HIS A 114 10.82 19.97 -4.81
N SER A 115 10.05 19.81 -3.73
CA SER A 115 8.65 20.23 -3.64
C SER A 115 8.55 21.32 -2.57
N GLY A 116 8.64 22.58 -3.00
CA GLY A 116 8.84 23.70 -2.10
C GLY A 116 10.19 23.60 -1.39
N ILE A 117 10.17 23.66 -0.06
CA ILE A 117 11.38 23.51 0.78
C ILE A 117 11.78 22.04 1.01
N ASN A 118 10.91 21.11 0.73
CA ASN A 118 11.13 19.69 0.99
C ASN A 118 11.77 19.00 -0.21
N LEU A 119 12.77 18.16 0.08
CA LEU A 119 13.35 17.24 -0.87
C LEU A 119 12.61 15.90 -0.75
N THR A 120 12.10 15.36 -1.86
CA THR A 120 11.35 14.13 -1.87
C THR A 120 11.64 13.27 -3.10
N ASN A 121 11.47 11.98 -2.97
CA ASN A 121 11.50 11.00 -4.06
C ASN A 121 10.15 10.30 -4.26
N VAL A 122 9.12 10.74 -3.56
CA VAL A 122 7.77 10.15 -3.63
C VAL A 122 7.16 10.40 -5.00
N ARG A 123 6.64 9.34 -5.61
CA ARG A 123 5.91 9.36 -6.89
C ARG A 123 4.60 8.61 -6.72
N THR A 124 3.58 9.02 -7.45
CA THR A 124 2.36 8.23 -7.57
C THR A 124 2.66 6.85 -8.15
N PHE A 125 1.73 5.92 -8.05
CA PHE A 125 1.81 4.62 -8.69
C PHE A 125 2.20 4.75 -10.18
N PHE A 126 1.49 5.59 -10.93
CA PHE A 126 1.78 5.82 -12.35
C PHE A 126 3.08 6.59 -12.58
N GLY A 127 3.45 7.51 -11.68
CA GLY A 127 4.73 8.22 -11.74
C GLY A 127 5.91 7.28 -11.62
N THR A 128 5.84 6.32 -10.70
CA THR A 128 6.87 5.29 -10.56
C THR A 128 6.95 4.40 -11.79
N LEU A 129 5.81 3.94 -12.32
CA LEU A 129 5.81 3.19 -13.57
C LEU A 129 6.41 4.00 -14.72
N PHE A 130 6.09 5.30 -14.81
CA PHE A 130 6.62 6.18 -15.83
C PHE A 130 8.15 6.26 -15.83
N ILE A 131 8.78 6.26 -14.65
CA ILE A 131 10.25 6.34 -14.51
C ILE A 131 10.93 5.02 -14.90
N TYR A 132 10.36 3.88 -14.47
CA TYR A 132 11.04 2.58 -14.51
C TYR A 132 10.57 1.68 -15.64
N THR A 133 9.69 2.14 -16.51
CA THR A 133 9.19 1.35 -17.63
C THR A 133 9.25 2.10 -18.94
N ASN A 134 9.52 1.39 -20.02
CA ASN A 134 9.20 1.89 -21.34
C ASN A 134 7.69 1.78 -21.62
N TYR A 135 7.24 2.34 -22.74
CA TYR A 135 5.83 2.38 -23.13
C TYR A 135 5.14 1.01 -23.08
N TRP A 136 5.78 -0.03 -23.62
CA TRP A 136 5.21 -1.39 -23.64
C TRP A 136 5.19 -2.04 -22.25
N GLN A 137 6.26 -1.90 -21.48
CA GLN A 137 6.32 -2.38 -20.09
C GLN A 137 5.25 -1.71 -19.23
N PHE A 138 5.02 -0.41 -19.40
CA PHE A 138 3.96 0.34 -18.70
C PHE A 138 2.57 -0.27 -19.00
N ILE A 139 2.25 -0.50 -20.29
CA ILE A 139 0.99 -1.11 -20.68
C ILE A 139 0.86 -2.50 -20.07
N TRP A 140 1.88 -3.35 -20.24
CA TRP A 140 1.86 -4.71 -19.74
C TRP A 140 1.73 -4.76 -18.21
N TYR A 141 2.46 -3.94 -17.46
CA TYR A 141 2.35 -3.87 -16.01
C TYR A 141 0.95 -3.47 -15.58
N THR A 142 0.37 -2.45 -16.21
CA THR A 142 -0.98 -1.97 -15.92
C THR A 142 -2.03 -3.03 -16.22
N LEU A 143 -1.94 -3.72 -17.36
CA LEU A 143 -2.84 -4.80 -17.74
C LEU A 143 -2.72 -5.99 -16.77
N LEU A 144 -1.49 -6.39 -16.42
CA LEU A 144 -1.24 -7.49 -15.49
C LEU A 144 -1.82 -7.18 -14.10
N SER A 145 -1.50 -6.02 -13.54
CA SER A 145 -2.01 -5.58 -12.24
C SER A 145 -3.55 -5.52 -12.22
N SER A 146 -4.15 -4.96 -13.26
CA SER A 146 -5.61 -4.89 -13.40
C SER A 146 -6.23 -6.28 -13.51
N SER A 147 -5.59 -7.19 -14.25
CA SER A 147 -6.05 -8.59 -14.41
C SER A 147 -5.97 -9.34 -13.08
N ILE A 148 -4.90 -9.19 -12.33
CA ILE A 148 -4.75 -9.79 -10.99
C ILE A 148 -5.86 -9.29 -10.05
N MET A 149 -6.10 -7.99 -10.02
CA MET A 149 -7.16 -7.40 -9.20
C MET A 149 -8.56 -7.88 -9.61
N TYR A 150 -8.80 -8.01 -10.91
CA TYR A 150 -10.06 -8.55 -11.40
C TYR A 150 -10.23 -10.01 -11.05
N MET A 151 -9.20 -10.84 -11.18
CA MET A 151 -9.19 -12.24 -10.76
C MET A 151 -9.43 -12.38 -9.26
N LEU A 152 -8.77 -11.59 -8.42
CA LEU A 152 -9.00 -11.56 -6.97
C LEU A 152 -10.47 -11.22 -6.65
N LYS A 153 -11.06 -10.25 -7.35
CA LYS A 153 -12.49 -9.94 -7.23
C LYS A 153 -13.36 -11.12 -7.56
N LEU A 154 -13.12 -11.81 -8.68
CA LEU A 154 -13.91 -12.99 -9.08
C LEU A 154 -13.79 -14.13 -8.06
N ILE A 155 -12.58 -14.40 -7.57
CA ILE A 155 -12.34 -15.41 -6.53
C ILE A 155 -13.08 -15.04 -5.25
N THR A 156 -13.03 -13.78 -4.86
CA THR A 156 -13.73 -13.23 -3.68
C THR A 156 -15.23 -13.47 -3.78
N VAL A 157 -15.83 -13.17 -4.93
CA VAL A 157 -17.27 -13.41 -5.17
C VAL A 157 -17.61 -14.89 -5.17
N LYS A 158 -16.77 -15.72 -5.81
CA LYS A 158 -17.04 -17.16 -5.98
C LYS A 158 -16.92 -17.94 -4.68
N TRP A 159 -15.88 -17.69 -3.90
CA TRP A 159 -15.55 -18.48 -2.72
C TRP A 159 -16.19 -17.95 -1.44
N ASN A 160 -16.58 -16.66 -1.42
CA ASN A 160 -17.20 -15.99 -0.26
C ASN A 160 -16.42 -16.22 1.06
N ASN A 161 -15.10 -16.30 0.98
CA ASN A 161 -14.20 -16.62 2.08
C ASN A 161 -13.64 -15.35 2.70
N VAL A 162 -13.65 -15.24 4.05
CA VAL A 162 -13.19 -14.06 4.78
C VAL A 162 -11.71 -13.73 4.51
N TYR A 163 -10.86 -14.74 4.39
CA TYR A 163 -9.43 -14.57 4.15
C TYR A 163 -9.16 -13.95 2.78
N ILE A 164 -9.89 -14.39 1.75
CA ILE A 164 -9.81 -13.81 0.40
C ILE A 164 -10.34 -12.38 0.38
N TYR A 165 -11.40 -12.08 1.14
CA TYR A 165 -11.89 -10.70 1.30
C TYR A 165 -10.82 -9.80 1.92
N VAL A 166 -10.08 -10.27 2.94
CA VAL A 166 -9.02 -9.49 3.57
C VAL A 166 -7.93 -9.14 2.56
N ILE A 167 -7.47 -10.12 1.76
CA ILE A 167 -6.46 -9.89 0.71
C ILE A 167 -6.99 -8.89 -0.32
N TYR A 168 -8.17 -9.11 -0.87
CA TYR A 168 -8.75 -8.25 -1.89
C TYR A 168 -8.89 -6.79 -1.43
N PHE A 169 -9.43 -6.57 -0.23
CA PHE A 169 -9.59 -5.20 0.29
C PHE A 169 -8.29 -4.56 0.73
N PHE A 170 -7.29 -5.35 1.11
CA PHE A 170 -5.94 -4.84 1.35
C PHE A 170 -5.34 -4.30 0.05
N GLU A 171 -5.36 -5.08 -1.02
CA GLU A 171 -4.86 -4.68 -2.34
C GLU A 171 -5.63 -3.47 -2.91
N CYS A 172 -6.95 -3.44 -2.76
CA CYS A 172 -7.75 -2.26 -3.12
C CYS A 172 -7.30 -1.01 -2.34
N GLY A 173 -6.96 -1.16 -1.06
CA GLY A 173 -6.44 -0.08 -0.24
C GLY A 173 -5.09 0.44 -0.74
N LEU A 174 -4.16 -0.45 -1.09
CA LEU A 174 -2.86 -0.08 -1.65
C LEU A 174 -2.99 0.67 -2.97
N LEU A 175 -3.85 0.20 -3.88
CA LEU A 175 -4.12 0.89 -5.15
C LEU A 175 -4.80 2.25 -4.93
N ALA A 176 -5.72 2.35 -3.97
CA ALA A 176 -6.34 3.62 -3.62
C ALA A 176 -5.32 4.63 -3.07
N MET A 177 -4.28 4.15 -2.37
CA MET A 177 -3.18 4.99 -1.89
C MET A 177 -2.12 5.26 -2.96
N GLY A 178 -2.24 4.67 -4.14
CA GLY A 178 -1.30 4.84 -5.26
C GLY A 178 -1.22 6.26 -5.82
N TRP A 179 -2.15 7.16 -5.46
CA TRP A 179 -2.02 8.59 -5.74
C TRP A 179 -0.86 9.24 -4.98
N PHE A 180 -0.47 8.63 -3.87
CA PHE A 180 0.57 9.12 -2.98
C PHE A 180 1.90 8.40 -3.24
N GLU A 181 1.93 7.04 -3.26
CA GLU A 181 3.15 6.26 -3.37
C GLU A 181 2.94 4.93 -4.10
N PHE A 182 4.03 4.39 -4.67
CA PHE A 182 4.07 3.04 -5.23
C PHE A 182 4.41 2.02 -4.12
N TYR A 183 3.37 1.50 -3.47
CA TYR A 183 3.54 0.64 -2.29
C TYR A 183 4.15 -0.74 -2.57
N TYR A 184 4.17 -1.21 -3.82
CA TYR A 184 4.74 -2.52 -4.17
C TYR A 184 6.27 -2.59 -4.04
N PHE A 185 6.95 -1.51 -3.66
CA PHE A 185 8.32 -1.53 -3.20
C PHE A 185 8.50 -2.18 -1.82
N HIS A 186 7.43 -2.23 -1.02
CA HIS A 186 7.49 -2.69 0.37
C HIS A 186 7.19 -4.19 0.46
N LEU A 187 8.04 -4.93 1.15
CA LEU A 187 7.89 -6.37 1.34
C LEU A 187 6.55 -6.75 2.01
N VAL A 188 6.08 -5.92 2.94
CA VAL A 188 4.80 -6.12 3.66
C VAL A 188 3.60 -6.31 2.74
N VAL A 189 3.64 -5.75 1.53
CA VAL A 189 2.59 -5.91 0.51
C VAL A 189 2.44 -7.37 0.10
N PHE A 190 3.52 -8.12 0.09
CA PHE A 190 3.55 -9.55 -0.24
C PHE A 190 3.41 -10.43 1.00
N GLU A 191 3.97 -10.01 2.13
CA GLU A 191 3.91 -10.75 3.40
C GLU A 191 2.49 -10.88 3.93
N LEU A 192 1.69 -9.81 3.89
CA LEU A 192 0.33 -9.85 4.44
C LEU A 192 -0.57 -10.85 3.70
N PRO A 193 -0.67 -10.88 2.35
CA PRO A 193 -1.40 -11.93 1.63
C PRO A 193 -0.92 -13.34 1.98
N VAL A 194 0.39 -13.56 2.06
CA VAL A 194 0.96 -14.87 2.41
C VAL A 194 0.56 -15.28 3.82
N MET A 195 0.67 -14.39 4.80
CA MET A 195 0.25 -14.64 6.19
C MET A 195 -1.24 -14.97 6.27
N VAL A 196 -2.08 -14.26 5.53
CA VAL A 196 -3.52 -14.52 5.49
C VAL A 196 -3.83 -15.89 4.89
N LEU A 197 -3.10 -16.30 3.83
CA LEU A 197 -3.24 -17.63 3.24
C LEU A 197 -2.79 -18.74 4.20
N ILE A 198 -1.70 -18.51 4.95
CA ILE A 198 -1.24 -19.46 5.99
C ILE A 198 -2.31 -19.59 7.08
N LEU A 199 -2.87 -18.48 7.56
CA LEU A 199 -3.95 -18.50 8.55
C LEU A 199 -5.17 -19.24 8.02
N TRP A 200 -5.55 -19.04 6.79
CA TRP A 200 -6.64 -19.79 6.16
C TRP A 200 -6.36 -21.29 6.15
N PHE A 201 -5.16 -21.69 5.73
CA PHE A 201 -4.76 -23.09 5.69
C PHE A 201 -4.76 -23.73 7.08
N VAL A 202 -4.28 -23.02 8.10
CA VAL A 202 -4.30 -23.47 9.49
C VAL A 202 -5.73 -23.63 10.00
N ASP A 203 -6.61 -22.68 9.71
CA ASP A 203 -8.02 -22.70 10.07
C ASP A 203 -8.74 -23.93 9.48
N GLU A 204 -8.54 -24.20 8.20
CA GLU A 204 -9.07 -25.38 7.53
C GLU A 204 -8.54 -26.70 8.15
N LEU A 205 -7.25 -26.74 8.54
CA LEU A 205 -6.67 -27.93 9.17
C LEU A 205 -7.23 -28.21 10.56
N ILE A 206 -7.52 -27.16 11.33
CA ILE A 206 -7.99 -27.30 12.71
C ILE A 206 -9.48 -27.58 12.75
N PHE A 207 -10.28 -26.77 12.05
CA PHE A 207 -11.75 -26.82 12.18
C PHE A 207 -12.44 -27.79 11.22
N SER A 208 -11.82 -28.17 10.10
CA SER A 208 -12.39 -29.21 9.23
C SER A 208 -12.46 -30.59 9.91
N LYS A 209 -11.57 -30.84 10.89
CA LYS A 209 -11.57 -32.10 11.66
C LYS A 209 -12.69 -32.18 12.71
N GLU A 210 -13.13 -31.05 13.27
CA GLU A 210 -14.20 -31.05 14.27
C GLU A 210 -15.57 -31.38 13.65
N THR A 211 -15.79 -30.96 12.40
CA THR A 211 -17.06 -31.24 11.69
C THR A 211 -17.24 -32.74 11.37
N VAL A 212 -16.16 -33.47 11.14
CA VAL A 212 -16.18 -34.91 10.87
C VAL A 212 -16.45 -35.71 12.15
N ILE A 213 -15.90 -35.29 13.28
CA ILE A 213 -16.07 -35.99 14.58
C ILE A 213 -17.50 -35.82 15.12
N SER A 214 -18.17 -34.69 14.85
CA SER A 214 -19.56 -34.47 15.31
C SER A 214 -20.58 -35.27 14.55
N LEU A 215 -20.33 -35.70 13.30
CA LEU A 215 -21.22 -36.50 12.51
C LEU A 215 -21.19 -38.00 12.86
N ASP A 216 -20.08 -38.47 13.44
CA ASP A 216 -19.94 -39.88 13.87
C ASP A 216 -20.58 -40.18 15.23
N HIS A 217 -21.11 -39.17 15.95
CA HIS A 217 -21.83 -39.33 17.20
C HIS A 217 -23.35 -39.26 17.10
N GLU A 218 -23.92 -39.02 15.90
CA GLU A 218 -25.36 -38.98 15.67
C GLU A 218 -25.92 -40.18 14.86
N VAL A 219 -25.17 -41.29 14.78
CA VAL A 219 -25.66 -42.54 14.15
C VAL A 219 -25.93 -43.62 15.16
#